data_273a1d40b21c08ea8deef1d570da8690
#
_entry.id   273a1d40b21c08ea8deef1d570da8690
#
_cell.length_a   1.000
_cell.length_b   1.000
_cell.length_c   1.000
_cell.angle_alpha   90.00
_cell.angle_beta   90.00
_cell.angle_gamma   90.00
#
_symmetry.space_group_name_H-M   'P 1'
#
loop_
_entity.id
_entity.type
_entity.pdbx_description
1 polymer ?
#
loop_
_entity_poly.entity_id
_entity_poly.type
_entity_poly.pdbx_seq_one_letter_code
_entity_poly.pdbx_strand_id
1 'polypeptide(L)'
;MSSATTVSAPPVVATPAAPPMPSHIGKYRILGRLGDGATSEVFLGYDDFQGRNVAIKRVRASTAADPIDGHYSERFFAAEAALVGRLQHPNVVQIFDAVPDPLGDYLVMEYVAGSTLRPYCRADQLLSLELIVEIGFKCAMALGYVYRQGLIHRDVKPANLLAVLSNGTITDVKITDFGSVLNLGSDVTQIHRVGSLAYMSPEQLDGGTLDCRADIYSLGAVLYHLIAGRPLFDAQVQSAMMHQIYNVKPAPLCGLRAGVSEGLDAVIQKALGKQPGSRYNDWGEFAQALSELVTTQQVPRGQFQGVLDSERFTLLRTLEFFGNFGDVELWEVVHRAKWQRFHFGHALYRKGEEGSSFHIMAQGEVEVFRDGKKVAQLGAGTSVGEMAYLAPSAELKKHSTDIIVTEPATTISFTPEMLLQLSANCRHLFHDSFIKVLVRRLHSAHEQLAHPRRIF
;
A
#
# COMPACT_ATOMS: atom_id res chain seq x y z
N MET A 1 -51.80 -53.29 29.07
CA MET A 1 -50.36 -53.57 28.85
C MET A 1 -49.91 -52.72 27.71
N SER A 2 -49.32 -51.58 28.03
CA SER A 2 -48.83 -50.60 27.03
C SER A 2 -47.31 -50.69 27.02
N SER A 3 -46.75 -51.12 25.92
CA SER A 3 -45.31 -51.26 25.69
C SER A 3 -44.74 -49.89 25.22
N ALA A 4 -43.97 -49.26 26.09
CA ALA A 4 -43.20 -48.04 25.72
C ALA A 4 -41.96 -48.41 24.90
N THR A 5 -41.92 -47.97 23.66
CA THR A 5 -40.75 -48.08 22.75
C THR A 5 -39.75 -46.96 23.12
N THR A 6 -38.63 -47.34 23.69
CA THR A 6 -37.47 -46.44 23.94
C THR A 6 -36.78 -46.13 22.62
N VAL A 7 -36.89 -44.90 22.17
CA VAL A 7 -36.11 -44.37 21.04
C VAL A 7 -34.69 -44.04 21.52
N SER A 8 -33.71 -44.80 21.08
CA SER A 8 -32.29 -44.56 21.34
C SER A 8 -31.85 -43.32 20.56
N ALA A 9 -31.23 -42.35 21.25
CA ALA A 9 -30.61 -41.15 20.63
C ALA A 9 -29.46 -41.58 19.72
N PRO A 10 -29.24 -40.88 18.56
CA PRO A 10 -28.14 -41.20 17.65
C PRO A 10 -26.79 -40.87 18.31
N PRO A 11 -25.73 -41.63 18.00
CA PRO A 11 -24.41 -41.40 18.58
C PRO A 11 -23.90 -40.00 18.20
N VAL A 12 -23.45 -39.26 19.21
CA VAL A 12 -22.72 -37.98 18.99
C VAL A 12 -21.42 -38.33 18.29
N VAL A 13 -21.33 -37.98 17.00
CA VAL A 13 -20.07 -38.06 16.24
C VAL A 13 -19.11 -37.06 16.83
N ALA A 14 -18.11 -37.55 17.55
CA ALA A 14 -17.04 -36.72 18.10
C ALA A 14 -16.34 -35.99 16.93
N THR A 15 -16.34 -34.66 16.95
CA THR A 15 -15.57 -33.85 16.05
C THR A 15 -14.10 -34.24 16.19
N PRO A 16 -13.37 -34.60 15.11
CA PRO A 16 -11.96 -34.98 15.23
C PRO A 16 -11.18 -33.83 15.87
N ALA A 17 -10.41 -34.12 16.90
CA ALA A 17 -9.55 -33.15 17.57
C ALA A 17 -8.61 -32.52 16.52
N ALA A 18 -8.50 -31.19 16.54
CA ALA A 18 -7.56 -30.50 15.67
C ALA A 18 -6.15 -31.10 15.85
N PRO A 19 -5.37 -31.30 14.77
CA PRO A 19 -4.03 -31.85 14.87
C PRO A 19 -3.17 -30.99 15.80
N PRO A 20 -2.30 -31.60 16.62
CA PRO A 20 -1.45 -30.87 17.56
C PRO A 20 -0.59 -29.87 16.81
N MET A 21 -0.44 -28.66 17.37
CA MET A 21 0.41 -27.61 16.82
C MET A 21 1.88 -28.06 16.86
N PRO A 22 2.63 -27.99 15.74
CA PRO A 22 4.04 -28.32 15.76
C PRO A 22 4.82 -27.33 16.64
N SER A 23 5.85 -27.79 17.33
CA SER A 23 6.74 -26.91 18.10
C SER A 23 7.68 -26.09 17.21
N HIS A 24 8.08 -26.66 16.05
CA HIS A 24 8.97 -26.05 15.06
C HIS A 24 8.51 -26.38 13.65
N ILE A 25 8.80 -25.48 12.72
CA ILE A 25 8.79 -25.72 11.27
C ILE A 25 10.15 -25.28 10.74
N GLY A 26 10.95 -26.24 10.26
CA GLY A 26 12.35 -26.00 9.96
C GLY A 26 13.11 -25.41 11.16
N LYS A 27 13.80 -24.30 10.97
CA LYS A 27 14.54 -23.57 12.02
C LYS A 27 13.66 -22.65 12.89
N TYR A 28 12.38 -22.45 12.53
CA TYR A 28 11.51 -21.47 13.18
C TYR A 28 10.72 -22.11 14.32
N ARG A 29 10.77 -21.49 15.48
CA ARG A 29 9.98 -21.87 16.64
C ARG A 29 8.54 -21.37 16.48
N ILE A 30 7.55 -22.25 16.62
CA ILE A 30 6.15 -21.89 16.44
C ILE A 30 5.57 -21.35 17.75
N LEU A 31 4.99 -20.18 17.65
CA LEU A 31 4.36 -19.45 18.76
C LEU A 31 2.84 -19.60 18.78
N GLY A 32 2.20 -19.83 17.62
CA GLY A 32 0.77 -19.92 17.51
C GLY A 32 0.29 -20.16 16.07
N ARG A 33 -1.01 -20.35 15.91
CA ARG A 33 -1.67 -20.47 14.60
C ARG A 33 -2.34 -19.13 14.28
N LEU A 34 -2.04 -18.59 13.08
CA LEU A 34 -2.62 -17.32 12.59
C LEU A 34 -3.85 -17.55 11.71
N GLY A 35 -3.87 -18.66 10.97
CA GLY A 35 -4.97 -18.94 10.06
C GLY A 35 -5.00 -20.39 9.58
N ASP A 36 -6.16 -20.78 9.09
CA ASP A 36 -6.42 -22.11 8.55
C ASP A 36 -7.16 -21.96 7.21
N GLY A 37 -6.44 -22.17 6.13
CA GLY A 37 -6.96 -22.14 4.77
C GLY A 37 -7.26 -23.56 4.25
N ALA A 38 -7.94 -23.63 3.11
CA ALA A 38 -8.30 -24.91 2.52
C ALA A 38 -7.07 -25.73 2.05
N THR A 39 -6.01 -25.06 1.58
CA THR A 39 -4.79 -25.68 1.04
C THR A 39 -3.55 -25.43 1.88
N SER A 40 -3.63 -24.55 2.87
CA SER A 40 -2.47 -24.14 3.67
C SER A 40 -2.87 -23.75 5.09
N GLU A 41 -1.91 -23.86 5.99
CA GLU A 41 -1.99 -23.39 7.37
C GLU A 41 -1.00 -22.25 7.54
N VAL A 42 -1.36 -21.22 8.30
CA VAL A 42 -0.47 -20.09 8.59
C VAL A 42 -0.16 -20.07 10.09
N PHE A 43 1.12 -20.06 10.41
CA PHE A 43 1.62 -20.05 11.79
C PHE A 43 2.37 -18.76 12.10
N LEU A 44 2.28 -18.31 13.34
CA LEU A 44 3.21 -17.34 13.90
C LEU A 44 4.46 -18.10 14.33
N GLY A 45 5.59 -17.77 13.74
CA GLY A 45 6.90 -18.31 14.07
C GLY A 45 7.83 -17.22 14.59
N TYR A 46 8.90 -17.64 15.23
CA TYR A 46 10.01 -16.78 15.65
C TYR A 46 11.31 -17.26 15.01
N ASP A 47 12.00 -16.33 14.38
CA ASP A 47 13.34 -16.53 13.82
C ASP A 47 14.36 -16.15 14.88
N ASP A 48 14.91 -17.15 15.58
CA ASP A 48 15.88 -16.92 16.65
C ASP A 48 17.20 -16.32 16.13
N PHE A 49 17.52 -16.51 14.84
CA PHE A 49 18.73 -15.95 14.24
C PHE A 49 18.57 -14.45 13.91
N GLN A 50 17.40 -14.06 13.37
CA GLN A 50 17.12 -12.67 13.01
C GLN A 50 16.45 -11.89 14.17
N GLY A 51 16.10 -12.56 15.26
CA GLY A 51 15.44 -11.94 16.42
C GLY A 51 14.06 -11.34 16.13
N ARG A 52 13.28 -11.97 15.24
CA ARG A 52 12.00 -11.39 14.77
C ARG A 52 10.89 -12.41 14.64
N ASN A 53 9.64 -11.91 14.73
CA ASN A 53 8.46 -12.70 14.38
C ASN A 53 8.35 -12.83 12.86
N VAL A 54 7.87 -14.00 12.41
CA VAL A 54 7.60 -14.32 11.01
C VAL A 54 6.24 -15.00 10.89
N ALA A 55 5.59 -14.88 9.74
CA ALA A 55 4.45 -15.70 9.37
C ALA A 55 4.93 -16.86 8.49
N ILE A 56 4.52 -18.08 8.80
CA ILE A 56 4.91 -19.29 8.07
C ILE A 56 3.66 -19.89 7.46
N LYS A 57 3.54 -19.85 6.14
CA LYS A 57 2.45 -20.46 5.36
C LYS A 57 2.93 -21.83 4.89
N ARG A 58 2.42 -22.90 5.52
CA ARG A 58 2.74 -24.28 5.16
C ARG A 58 1.64 -24.87 4.26
N VAL A 59 2.03 -25.41 3.14
CA VAL A 59 1.14 -26.16 2.25
C VAL A 59 0.73 -27.45 2.95
N ARG A 60 -0.55 -27.79 2.93
CA ARG A 60 -1.02 -29.07 3.45
C ARG A 60 -0.57 -30.19 2.51
N ALA A 61 0.04 -31.22 3.05
CA ALA A 61 0.32 -32.43 2.30
C ALA A 61 -1.01 -32.94 1.71
N SER A 62 -1.09 -33.08 0.39
CA SER A 62 -2.26 -33.63 -0.26
C SER A 62 -2.43 -35.07 0.24
N THR A 63 -3.58 -35.37 0.85
CA THR A 63 -3.94 -36.76 1.06
C THR A 63 -4.06 -37.39 -0.33
N ALA A 64 -3.54 -38.61 -0.50
CA ALA A 64 -3.51 -39.35 -1.76
C ALA A 64 -4.89 -39.54 -2.46
N ALA A 65 -5.94 -38.97 -1.88
CA ALA A 65 -7.32 -39.03 -2.37
C ALA A 65 -7.67 -37.98 -3.43
N ASP A 66 -6.89 -36.90 -3.61
CA ASP A 66 -7.21 -35.87 -4.61
C ASP A 66 -5.94 -35.33 -5.32
N PRO A 67 -5.50 -36.02 -6.42
CA PRO A 67 -4.30 -35.64 -7.20
C PRO A 67 -4.41 -34.24 -7.82
N ILE A 68 -5.64 -33.73 -8.03
CA ILE A 68 -5.90 -32.42 -8.64
C ILE A 68 -5.52 -31.31 -7.65
N ASP A 69 -5.93 -31.37 -6.39
CA ASP A 69 -5.62 -30.36 -5.37
C ASP A 69 -4.11 -30.29 -5.04
N GLY A 70 -3.39 -31.41 -5.10
CA GLY A 70 -1.93 -31.44 -4.90
C GLY A 70 -1.15 -30.68 -5.96
N HIS A 71 -1.49 -30.85 -7.21
CA HIS A 71 -0.82 -30.18 -8.35
C HIS A 71 -1.03 -28.65 -8.35
N TYR A 72 -2.17 -28.19 -7.81
CA TYR A 72 -2.43 -26.75 -7.65
C TYR A 72 -1.66 -26.14 -6.49
N SER A 73 -1.55 -26.84 -5.37
CA SER A 73 -0.79 -26.38 -4.22
C SER A 73 0.69 -26.18 -4.55
N GLU A 74 1.30 -27.10 -5.32
CA GLU A 74 2.66 -26.98 -5.81
C GLU A 74 2.86 -25.76 -6.73
N ARG A 75 1.92 -25.51 -7.63
CA ARG A 75 1.99 -24.34 -8.55
C ARG A 75 1.85 -23.02 -7.81
N PHE A 76 0.96 -22.93 -6.84
CA PHE A 76 0.82 -21.75 -6.00
C PHE A 76 2.08 -21.50 -5.16
N PHE A 77 2.65 -22.54 -4.57
CA PHE A 77 3.91 -22.43 -3.85
C PHE A 77 5.04 -21.96 -4.78
N ALA A 78 5.19 -22.55 -5.96
CA ALA A 78 6.21 -22.17 -6.93
C ALA A 78 6.07 -20.71 -7.39
N ALA A 79 4.83 -20.23 -7.58
CA ALA A 79 4.57 -18.83 -7.94
C ALA A 79 5.01 -17.86 -6.83
N GLU A 80 4.67 -18.15 -5.57
CA GLU A 80 5.10 -17.35 -4.42
C GLU A 80 6.60 -17.45 -4.17
N ALA A 81 7.20 -18.64 -4.33
CA ALA A 81 8.64 -18.87 -4.19
C ALA A 81 9.47 -18.04 -5.18
N ALA A 82 8.97 -17.86 -6.41
CA ALA A 82 9.63 -17.02 -7.41
C ALA A 82 9.66 -15.53 -7.04
N LEU A 83 8.91 -15.10 -6.02
CA LEU A 83 8.83 -13.71 -5.55
C LEU A 83 9.71 -13.43 -4.34
N VAL A 84 10.41 -14.44 -3.80
CA VAL A 84 11.33 -14.26 -2.66
C VAL A 84 12.32 -13.15 -2.96
N GLY A 85 12.34 -12.13 -2.11
CA GLY A 85 13.24 -10.97 -2.20
C GLY A 85 12.96 -10.00 -3.37
N ARG A 86 12.01 -10.29 -4.27
CA ARG A 86 11.72 -9.45 -5.45
C ARG A 86 10.79 -8.28 -5.15
N LEU A 87 9.78 -8.48 -4.31
CA LEU A 87 8.81 -7.45 -4.01
C LEU A 87 9.19 -6.73 -2.71
N GLN A 88 9.52 -5.45 -2.84
CA GLN A 88 9.86 -4.59 -1.71
C GLN A 88 9.02 -3.32 -1.77
N HIS A 89 7.93 -3.31 -1.03
CA HIS A 89 7.00 -2.18 -0.95
C HIS A 89 6.37 -2.14 0.45
N PRO A 90 6.18 -0.98 1.07
CA PRO A 90 5.63 -0.87 2.43
C PRO A 90 4.27 -1.55 2.60
N ASN A 91 3.42 -1.50 1.57
CA ASN A 91 2.08 -2.10 1.58
C ASN A 91 2.01 -3.48 0.90
N VAL A 92 3.14 -4.16 0.73
CA VAL A 92 3.23 -5.56 0.26
C VAL A 92 3.90 -6.38 1.35
N VAL A 93 3.34 -7.54 1.70
CA VAL A 93 3.96 -8.49 2.62
C VAL A 93 5.23 -9.04 1.98
N GLN A 94 6.36 -8.87 2.65
CA GLN A 94 7.64 -9.35 2.17
C GLN A 94 7.75 -10.87 2.33
N ILE A 95 8.18 -11.57 1.28
CA ILE A 95 8.49 -13.00 1.32
C ILE A 95 10.00 -13.12 1.55
N PHE A 96 10.39 -13.75 2.66
CA PHE A 96 11.79 -13.88 3.07
C PHE A 96 12.43 -15.14 2.54
N ASP A 97 11.68 -16.26 2.51
CA ASP A 97 12.21 -17.57 2.14
C ASP A 97 11.08 -18.49 1.64
N ALA A 98 11.46 -19.48 0.84
CA ALA A 98 10.60 -20.55 0.36
C ALA A 98 11.35 -21.86 0.48
N VAL A 99 10.85 -22.75 1.33
CA VAL A 99 11.57 -23.96 1.73
C VAL A 99 10.76 -25.19 1.35
N PRO A 100 11.28 -26.04 0.45
CA PRO A 100 10.74 -27.38 0.25
C PRO A 100 10.95 -28.25 1.51
N ASP A 101 9.87 -28.91 1.98
CA ASP A 101 9.92 -29.75 3.18
C ASP A 101 9.07 -31.01 2.99
N PRO A 102 9.58 -32.19 3.36
CA PRO A 102 8.82 -33.46 3.23
C PRO A 102 7.49 -33.48 3.99
N LEU A 103 7.32 -32.65 5.01
CA LEU A 103 6.09 -32.53 5.79
C LEU A 103 5.13 -31.45 5.24
N GLY A 104 5.47 -30.86 4.10
CA GLY A 104 4.74 -29.80 3.40
C GLY A 104 5.59 -28.55 3.22
N ASP A 105 5.74 -28.14 1.97
CA ASP A 105 6.47 -26.93 1.59
C ASP A 105 5.96 -25.72 2.33
N TYR A 106 6.86 -24.81 2.72
CA TYR A 106 6.46 -23.63 3.46
C TYR A 106 7.16 -22.35 3.00
N LEU A 107 6.42 -21.25 3.08
CA LEU A 107 6.88 -19.89 2.84
C LEU A 107 7.09 -19.18 4.17
N VAL A 108 8.17 -18.43 4.26
CA VAL A 108 8.46 -17.56 5.40
C VAL A 108 8.29 -16.11 4.96
N MET A 109 7.39 -15.40 5.62
CA MET A 109 7.05 -14.05 5.24
C MET A 109 6.97 -13.11 6.44
N GLU A 110 6.89 -11.83 6.16
CA GLU A 110 6.69 -10.78 7.14
C GLU A 110 5.46 -11.07 8.00
N TYR A 111 5.63 -11.03 9.32
CA TYR A 111 4.51 -11.04 10.25
C TYR A 111 3.89 -9.66 10.36
N VAL A 112 2.62 -9.55 10.04
CA VAL A 112 1.83 -8.33 10.18
C VAL A 112 0.99 -8.41 11.44
N ALA A 113 1.26 -7.51 12.39
CA ALA A 113 0.46 -7.42 13.62
C ALA A 113 -0.89 -6.78 13.29
N GLY A 114 -1.92 -7.62 13.10
CA GLY A 114 -3.23 -7.14 12.69
C GLY A 114 -4.19 -8.28 12.30
N SER A 115 -5.13 -7.96 11.44
CA SER A 115 -6.11 -8.89 10.91
C SER A 115 -6.38 -8.65 9.44
N THR A 116 -7.03 -9.59 8.76
CA THR A 116 -7.53 -9.36 7.41
C THR A 116 -8.64 -8.30 7.40
N LEU A 117 -8.94 -7.71 6.24
CA LEU A 117 -10.07 -6.78 6.11
C LEU A 117 -11.45 -7.46 6.13
N ARG A 118 -11.54 -8.80 6.21
CA ARG A 118 -12.82 -9.54 6.23
C ARG A 118 -13.79 -9.08 7.33
N PRO A 119 -13.39 -8.88 8.59
CA PRO A 119 -14.30 -8.41 9.66
C PRO A 119 -14.94 -7.07 9.30
N TYR A 120 -14.22 -6.17 8.67
CA TYR A 120 -14.66 -4.81 8.33
C TYR A 120 -15.59 -4.73 7.11
N CYS A 121 -15.87 -5.87 6.47
CA CYS A 121 -16.88 -5.99 5.42
C CYS A 121 -18.30 -6.21 6.00
N ARG A 122 -18.46 -6.30 7.31
CA ARG A 122 -19.75 -6.51 7.97
C ARG A 122 -20.38 -5.18 8.35
N ALA A 123 -21.70 -5.09 8.23
CA ALA A 123 -22.45 -3.86 8.52
C ALA A 123 -22.30 -3.36 9.97
N ASP A 124 -21.98 -4.26 10.91
CA ASP A 124 -21.72 -3.95 12.32
C ASP A 124 -20.28 -3.51 12.64
N GLN A 125 -19.35 -3.57 11.66
CA GLN A 125 -17.92 -3.26 11.85
C GLN A 125 -17.35 -2.35 10.75
N LEU A 126 -18.16 -1.47 10.18
CA LEU A 126 -17.72 -0.59 9.09
C LEU A 126 -16.66 0.41 9.53
N LEU A 127 -15.63 0.55 8.70
CA LEU A 127 -14.61 1.58 8.84
C LEU A 127 -15.15 2.95 8.42
N SER A 128 -14.50 4.04 8.82
CA SER A 128 -14.81 5.38 8.30
C SER A 128 -14.55 5.42 6.78
N LEU A 129 -15.31 6.24 6.06
CA LEU A 129 -15.15 6.40 4.61
C LEU A 129 -13.75 6.91 4.25
N GLU A 130 -13.22 7.84 5.05
CA GLU A 130 -11.87 8.36 4.93
C GLU A 130 -10.82 7.23 4.99
N LEU A 131 -10.91 6.34 5.97
CA LEU A 131 -9.97 5.22 6.10
C LEU A 131 -10.13 4.21 4.96
N ILE A 132 -11.36 3.96 4.47
CA ILE A 132 -11.58 3.07 3.33
C ILE A 132 -10.93 3.63 2.06
N VAL A 133 -11.06 4.94 1.80
CA VAL A 133 -10.43 5.60 0.65
C VAL A 133 -8.90 5.56 0.77
N GLU A 134 -8.35 5.80 1.96
CA GLU A 134 -6.90 5.70 2.21
C GLU A 134 -6.39 4.26 2.01
N ILE A 135 -7.11 3.25 2.49
CA ILE A 135 -6.79 1.83 2.22
C ILE A 135 -6.81 1.56 0.72
N GLY A 136 -7.84 2.04 0.00
CA GLY A 136 -7.95 1.90 -1.44
C GLY A 136 -6.76 2.53 -2.18
N PHE A 137 -6.39 3.74 -1.79
CA PHE A 137 -5.24 4.46 -2.34
C PHE A 137 -3.93 3.68 -2.14
N LYS A 138 -3.65 3.23 -0.90
CA LYS A 138 -2.45 2.44 -0.58
C LYS A 138 -2.39 1.12 -1.33
N CYS A 139 -3.53 0.43 -1.44
CA CYS A 139 -3.63 -0.80 -2.24
C CYS A 139 -3.40 -0.53 -3.73
N ALA A 140 -3.94 0.57 -4.29
CA ALA A 140 -3.71 0.94 -5.67
C ALA A 140 -2.23 1.22 -5.95
N MET A 141 -1.53 1.93 -5.05
CA MET A 141 -0.08 2.17 -5.15
C MET A 141 0.72 0.87 -5.10
N ALA A 142 0.39 -0.04 -4.18
CA ALA A 142 1.06 -1.33 -4.03
C ALA A 142 0.84 -2.24 -5.25
N LEU A 143 -0.39 -2.35 -5.74
CA LEU A 143 -0.71 -3.15 -6.93
C LEU A 143 -0.11 -2.54 -8.20
N GLY A 144 -0.03 -1.21 -8.27
CA GLY A 144 0.70 -0.50 -9.32
C GLY A 144 2.20 -0.83 -9.33
N TYR A 145 2.83 -0.91 -8.16
CA TYR A 145 4.20 -1.39 -8.02
C TYR A 145 4.34 -2.84 -8.49
N VAL A 146 3.45 -3.75 -8.05
CA VAL A 146 3.45 -5.16 -8.46
C VAL A 146 3.31 -5.31 -9.98
N TYR A 147 2.41 -4.53 -10.60
CA TYR A 147 2.20 -4.53 -12.04
C TYR A 147 3.45 -4.07 -12.82
N ARG A 148 4.18 -3.08 -12.33
CA ARG A 148 5.46 -2.65 -12.94
C ARG A 148 6.56 -3.71 -12.83
N GLN A 149 6.45 -4.66 -11.88
CA GLN A 149 7.31 -5.84 -11.83
C GLN A 149 6.89 -6.95 -12.83
N GLY A 150 5.92 -6.67 -13.71
CA GLY A 150 5.39 -7.59 -14.70
C GLY A 150 4.41 -8.62 -14.13
N LEU A 151 3.73 -8.30 -13.03
CA LEU A 151 2.87 -9.21 -12.28
C LEU A 151 1.44 -8.69 -12.16
N ILE A 152 0.46 -9.59 -12.21
CA ILE A 152 -0.95 -9.33 -11.90
C ILE A 152 -1.34 -10.22 -10.73
N HIS A 153 -1.98 -9.67 -9.69
CA HIS A 153 -2.29 -10.38 -8.44
C HIS A 153 -3.40 -11.43 -8.60
N ARG A 154 -4.46 -11.09 -9.32
CA ARG A 154 -5.63 -11.94 -9.68
C ARG A 154 -6.52 -12.44 -8.55
N ASP A 155 -6.14 -12.26 -7.29
CA ASP A 155 -6.94 -12.69 -6.13
C ASP A 155 -7.05 -11.57 -5.08
N VAL A 156 -7.32 -10.34 -5.54
CA VAL A 156 -7.55 -9.19 -4.65
C VAL A 156 -8.91 -9.35 -3.97
N LYS A 157 -8.90 -9.57 -2.65
CA LYS A 157 -10.09 -9.76 -1.81
C LYS A 157 -9.79 -9.37 -0.36
N PRO A 158 -10.82 -9.13 0.49
CA PRO A 158 -10.60 -8.71 1.87
C PRO A 158 -9.77 -9.67 2.73
N ALA A 159 -9.72 -10.96 2.35
CA ALA A 159 -8.91 -11.97 3.03
C ALA A 159 -7.41 -11.80 2.76
N ASN A 160 -7.04 -11.22 1.63
CA ASN A 160 -5.66 -11.03 1.18
C ASN A 160 -5.16 -9.59 1.42
N LEU A 161 -5.94 -8.76 2.12
CA LEU A 161 -5.57 -7.43 2.56
C LEU A 161 -5.51 -7.42 4.09
N LEU A 162 -4.33 -7.18 4.64
CA LEU A 162 -4.05 -7.19 6.08
C LEU A 162 -4.07 -5.76 6.61
N ALA A 163 -4.98 -5.46 7.52
CA ALA A 163 -4.96 -4.24 8.31
C ALA A 163 -3.83 -4.32 9.34
N VAL A 164 -2.91 -3.37 9.32
CA VAL A 164 -1.87 -3.21 10.35
C VAL A 164 -2.48 -2.47 11.53
N LEU A 165 -2.41 -3.08 12.71
CA LEU A 165 -3.00 -2.52 13.93
C LEU A 165 -1.91 -1.97 14.86
N SER A 166 -2.12 -0.76 15.35
CA SER A 166 -1.35 -0.17 16.45
C SER A 166 -2.31 0.38 17.49
N ASN A 167 -2.20 -0.08 18.72
CA ASN A 167 -3.10 0.30 19.82
C ASN A 167 -4.61 0.15 19.50
N GLY A 168 -4.95 -0.92 18.76
CA GLY A 168 -6.34 -1.20 18.36
C GLY A 168 -6.87 -0.38 17.20
N THR A 169 -6.06 0.51 16.63
CA THR A 169 -6.42 1.36 15.47
C THR A 169 -5.69 0.88 14.23
N ILE A 170 -6.38 0.87 13.08
CA ILE A 170 -5.75 0.59 11.78
C ILE A 170 -4.88 1.77 11.40
N THR A 171 -3.59 1.52 11.24
CA THR A 171 -2.59 2.52 10.85
C THR A 171 -2.11 2.34 9.42
N ASP A 172 -2.21 1.12 8.89
CA ASP A 172 -1.74 0.81 7.54
C ASP A 172 -2.43 -0.45 6.99
N VAL A 173 -2.15 -0.79 5.72
CA VAL A 173 -2.63 -1.99 5.04
C VAL A 173 -1.49 -2.66 4.28
N LYS A 174 -1.49 -4.00 4.23
CA LYS A 174 -0.54 -4.77 3.41
C LYS A 174 -1.25 -5.83 2.58
N ILE A 175 -0.79 -6.01 1.35
CA ILE A 175 -1.28 -7.03 0.41
C ILE A 175 -0.46 -8.30 0.61
N THR A 176 -1.15 -9.44 0.67
CA THR A 176 -0.54 -10.76 0.83
C THR A 176 -1.15 -11.77 -0.15
N ASP A 177 -0.62 -12.99 -0.16
CA ASP A 177 -1.13 -14.15 -0.92
C ASP A 177 -0.99 -13.99 -2.44
N PHE A 178 0.25 -14.06 -2.90
CA PHE A 178 0.64 -13.95 -4.31
C PHE A 178 0.62 -15.29 -5.05
N GLY A 179 0.02 -16.35 -4.50
CA GLY A 179 -0.03 -17.67 -5.12
C GLY A 179 -0.79 -17.73 -6.45
N SER A 180 -1.70 -16.77 -6.68
CA SER A 180 -2.46 -16.65 -7.94
C SER A 180 -1.81 -15.74 -8.98
N VAL A 181 -0.62 -15.21 -8.71
CA VAL A 181 0.05 -14.23 -9.58
C VAL A 181 0.32 -14.79 -10.97
N LEU A 182 0.02 -13.96 -11.97
CA LEU A 182 0.34 -14.22 -13.37
C LEU A 182 1.53 -13.37 -13.79
N ASN A 183 2.56 -14.00 -14.34
CA ASN A 183 3.59 -13.29 -15.10
C ASN A 183 3.01 -12.88 -16.45
N LEU A 184 3.15 -11.61 -16.82
CA LEU A 184 2.78 -11.13 -18.15
C LEU A 184 3.63 -11.88 -19.20
N GLY A 185 3.01 -12.79 -19.94
CA GLY A 185 3.68 -13.62 -20.95
C GLY A 185 3.59 -15.15 -20.73
N SER A 186 2.93 -15.62 -19.67
CA SER A 186 2.67 -17.05 -19.46
C SER A 186 1.17 -17.39 -19.52
N ASP A 187 0.82 -18.42 -20.28
CA ASP A 187 -0.56 -18.95 -20.33
C ASP A 187 -0.85 -19.83 -19.12
N VAL A 188 -1.88 -19.49 -18.33
CA VAL A 188 -2.30 -20.30 -17.18
C VAL A 188 -3.82 -20.37 -17.08
N THR A 189 -4.34 -21.57 -17.10
CA THR A 189 -5.76 -21.91 -16.86
C THR A 189 -6.12 -21.70 -15.38
N GLN A 190 -7.29 -21.12 -15.08
CA GLN A 190 -7.73 -20.75 -13.74
C GLN A 190 -8.65 -21.80 -13.11
N ILE A 191 -8.60 -21.86 -11.76
CA ILE A 191 -9.56 -22.60 -10.96
C ILE A 191 -10.27 -21.65 -10.02
N HIS A 192 -11.60 -21.77 -10.01
CA HIS A 192 -12.46 -20.88 -9.26
C HIS A 192 -13.04 -21.59 -8.04
N ARG A 193 -12.85 -21.03 -6.85
CA ARG A 193 -13.65 -21.35 -5.65
C ARG A 193 -14.75 -20.32 -5.49
N VAL A 194 -15.96 -20.75 -5.20
CA VAL A 194 -17.18 -19.91 -5.13
C VAL A 194 -17.01 -18.64 -4.29
N GLY A 195 -16.28 -18.69 -3.18
CA GLY A 195 -16.07 -17.52 -2.32
C GLY A 195 -15.15 -16.43 -2.89
N SER A 196 -14.29 -16.74 -3.87
CA SER A 196 -13.42 -15.77 -4.55
C SER A 196 -14.14 -15.14 -5.74
N LEU A 197 -15.17 -15.74 -6.30
CA LEU A 197 -15.87 -15.24 -7.49
C LEU A 197 -16.45 -13.83 -7.26
N ALA A 198 -16.91 -13.51 -6.07
CA ALA A 198 -17.53 -12.21 -5.76
C ALA A 198 -16.65 -10.98 -6.04
N TYR A 199 -15.34 -11.18 -6.20
CA TYR A 199 -14.36 -10.11 -6.45
C TYR A 199 -13.69 -10.23 -7.82
N MET A 200 -13.97 -11.31 -8.59
CA MET A 200 -13.37 -11.53 -9.90
C MET A 200 -13.95 -10.63 -10.96
N SER A 201 -13.10 -10.15 -11.86
CA SER A 201 -13.54 -9.37 -13.01
C SER A 201 -14.16 -10.28 -14.10
N PRO A 202 -15.05 -9.74 -14.96
CA PRO A 202 -15.65 -10.50 -16.06
C PRO A 202 -14.62 -11.21 -16.93
N GLU A 203 -13.55 -10.52 -17.35
CA GLU A 203 -12.50 -11.06 -18.20
C GLU A 203 -11.66 -12.17 -17.53
N GLN A 204 -11.57 -12.16 -16.19
CA GLN A 204 -10.95 -13.28 -15.45
C GLN A 204 -11.77 -14.55 -15.56
N LEU A 205 -13.10 -14.44 -15.58
CA LEU A 205 -14.00 -15.57 -15.74
C LEU A 205 -13.97 -16.13 -17.16
N ASP A 206 -13.72 -15.30 -18.15
CA ASP A 206 -13.62 -15.70 -19.57
C ASP A 206 -12.28 -16.39 -19.90
N GLY A 207 -11.28 -16.33 -19.00
CA GLY A 207 -9.94 -16.88 -19.27
C GLY A 207 -9.18 -16.12 -20.35
N GLY A 208 -9.53 -14.84 -20.58
CA GLY A 208 -8.90 -13.96 -21.57
C GLY A 208 -7.54 -13.43 -21.10
N THR A 209 -6.89 -12.64 -21.96
CA THR A 209 -5.68 -11.91 -21.61
C THR A 209 -6.00 -10.87 -20.55
N LEU A 210 -5.23 -10.88 -19.46
CA LEU A 210 -5.42 -9.98 -18.31
C LEU A 210 -4.36 -8.87 -18.30
N ASP A 211 -4.79 -7.69 -17.87
CA ASP A 211 -3.91 -6.60 -17.49
C ASP A 211 -4.28 -6.05 -16.09
N CYS A 212 -3.71 -4.91 -15.69
CA CYS A 212 -3.96 -4.30 -14.38
C CYS A 212 -5.43 -4.00 -14.11
N ARG A 213 -6.25 -3.83 -15.16
CA ARG A 213 -7.67 -3.47 -15.03
C ARG A 213 -8.50 -4.60 -14.42
N ALA A 214 -8.03 -5.85 -14.47
CA ALA A 214 -8.65 -6.96 -13.76
C ALA A 214 -8.55 -6.78 -12.24
N ASP A 215 -7.36 -6.46 -11.73
CA ASP A 215 -7.14 -6.19 -10.30
C ASP A 215 -7.78 -4.87 -9.85
N ILE A 216 -7.87 -3.84 -10.73
CA ILE A 216 -8.61 -2.59 -10.47
C ILE A 216 -10.09 -2.89 -10.20
N TYR A 217 -10.72 -3.76 -10.99
CA TYR A 217 -12.08 -4.22 -10.73
C TYR A 217 -12.19 -4.92 -9.38
N SER A 218 -11.28 -5.83 -9.09
CA SER A 218 -11.27 -6.59 -7.84
C SER A 218 -11.11 -5.68 -6.62
N LEU A 219 -10.21 -4.69 -6.68
CA LEU A 219 -10.06 -3.68 -5.63
C LEU A 219 -11.31 -2.82 -5.52
N GLY A 220 -11.94 -2.42 -6.64
CA GLY A 220 -13.23 -1.73 -6.65
C GLY A 220 -14.33 -2.53 -5.94
N ALA A 221 -14.38 -3.86 -6.16
CA ALA A 221 -15.32 -4.75 -5.47
C ALA A 221 -15.04 -4.86 -3.95
N VAL A 222 -13.77 -4.86 -3.55
CA VAL A 222 -13.38 -4.81 -2.13
C VAL A 222 -13.82 -3.50 -1.49
N LEU A 223 -13.54 -2.36 -2.12
CA LEU A 223 -13.93 -1.04 -1.60
C LEU A 223 -15.45 -0.89 -1.53
N TYR A 224 -16.17 -1.37 -2.54
CA TYR A 224 -17.63 -1.43 -2.50
C TYR A 224 -18.11 -2.21 -1.27
N HIS A 225 -17.55 -3.40 -1.02
CA HIS A 225 -17.94 -4.24 0.12
C HIS A 225 -17.63 -3.57 1.47
N LEU A 226 -16.47 -2.94 1.62
CA LEU A 226 -16.10 -2.19 2.83
C LEU A 226 -17.01 -0.97 3.06
N ILE A 227 -17.46 -0.31 1.99
CA ILE A 227 -18.36 0.84 2.10
C ILE A 227 -19.80 0.38 2.40
N ALA A 228 -20.30 -0.60 1.65
CA ALA A 228 -21.70 -1.04 1.73
C ALA A 228 -21.98 -2.00 2.90
N GLY A 229 -20.94 -2.64 3.48
CA GLY A 229 -21.10 -3.69 4.51
C GLY A 229 -21.74 -4.99 3.96
N ARG A 230 -21.80 -5.13 2.64
CA ARG A 230 -22.30 -6.30 1.93
C ARG A 230 -21.57 -6.47 0.60
N PRO A 231 -21.44 -7.71 0.08
CA PRO A 231 -20.72 -7.93 -1.17
C PRO A 231 -21.41 -7.23 -2.35
N LEU A 232 -20.62 -6.98 -3.41
CA LEU A 232 -21.09 -6.37 -4.65
C LEU A 232 -22.26 -7.16 -5.25
N PHE A 233 -22.12 -8.48 -5.26
CA PHE A 233 -23.13 -9.44 -5.69
C PHE A 233 -23.24 -10.56 -4.66
N ASP A 234 -24.44 -11.09 -4.50
CA ASP A 234 -24.74 -12.21 -3.61
C ASP A 234 -25.58 -13.26 -4.36
N ALA A 235 -25.01 -14.47 -4.48
CA ALA A 235 -25.68 -15.58 -5.12
C ALA A 235 -25.20 -16.91 -4.50
N GLN A 236 -26.13 -17.83 -4.31
CA GLN A 236 -25.86 -19.13 -3.69
C GLN A 236 -25.24 -20.14 -4.65
N VAL A 237 -25.44 -19.95 -5.96
CA VAL A 237 -24.91 -20.83 -6.99
C VAL A 237 -23.99 -20.10 -7.94
N GLN A 238 -22.97 -20.79 -8.44
CA GLN A 238 -21.92 -20.23 -9.26
C GLN A 238 -22.45 -19.57 -10.55
N SER A 239 -23.39 -20.21 -11.24
CA SER A 239 -23.96 -19.70 -12.49
C SER A 239 -24.71 -18.36 -12.28
N ALA A 240 -25.44 -18.22 -11.17
CA ALA A 240 -26.12 -16.99 -10.82
C ALA A 240 -25.11 -15.86 -10.46
N MET A 241 -24.04 -16.21 -9.75
CA MET A 241 -22.95 -15.26 -9.45
C MET A 241 -22.27 -14.76 -10.74
N MET A 242 -21.92 -15.69 -11.66
CA MET A 242 -21.34 -15.33 -12.95
C MET A 242 -22.29 -14.44 -13.76
N HIS A 243 -23.59 -14.77 -13.81
CA HIS A 243 -24.59 -13.92 -14.49
C HIS A 243 -24.60 -12.48 -13.90
N GLN A 244 -24.55 -12.35 -12.58
CA GLN A 244 -24.50 -11.01 -11.93
C GLN A 244 -23.21 -10.26 -12.28
N ILE A 245 -22.05 -10.94 -12.26
CA ILE A 245 -20.77 -10.35 -12.61
C ILE A 245 -20.78 -9.81 -14.04
N TYR A 246 -21.33 -10.52 -14.99
CA TYR A 246 -21.39 -10.10 -16.40
C TYR A 246 -22.41 -9.00 -16.66
N ASN A 247 -23.62 -9.14 -16.09
CA ASN A 247 -24.79 -8.43 -16.61
C ASN A 247 -25.40 -7.42 -15.64
N VAL A 248 -25.19 -7.58 -14.31
CA VAL A 248 -25.87 -6.73 -13.34
C VAL A 248 -25.00 -5.51 -13.00
N LYS A 249 -25.54 -4.32 -13.18
CA LYS A 249 -24.88 -3.09 -12.73
C LYS A 249 -24.90 -3.02 -11.20
N PRO A 250 -23.78 -2.67 -10.54
CA PRO A 250 -23.74 -2.48 -9.08
C PRO A 250 -24.76 -1.42 -8.61
N ALA A 251 -25.38 -1.65 -7.46
CA ALA A 251 -26.26 -0.66 -6.84
C ALA A 251 -25.44 0.57 -6.41
N PRO A 252 -25.98 1.81 -6.60
CA PRO A 252 -25.30 3.02 -6.14
C PRO A 252 -25.04 3.02 -4.64
N LEU A 253 -23.82 3.36 -4.24
CA LEU A 253 -23.39 3.39 -2.83
C LEU A 253 -24.05 4.52 -2.04
N CYS A 254 -24.41 5.63 -2.70
CA CYS A 254 -25.10 6.77 -2.07
C CYS A 254 -26.43 6.37 -1.41
N GLY A 255 -27.11 5.34 -1.95
CA GLY A 255 -28.34 4.80 -1.38
C GLY A 255 -28.14 3.77 -0.28
N LEU A 256 -26.89 3.28 -0.07
CA LEU A 256 -26.60 2.18 0.83
C LEU A 256 -25.97 2.64 2.15
N ARG A 257 -25.23 3.74 2.13
CA ARG A 257 -24.57 4.27 3.32
C ARG A 257 -24.61 5.79 3.38
N ALA A 258 -25.04 6.33 4.50
CA ALA A 258 -25.01 7.76 4.75
C ALA A 258 -23.57 8.32 4.70
N GLY A 259 -23.41 9.52 4.14
CA GLY A 259 -22.11 10.19 4.01
C GLY A 259 -21.31 9.80 2.76
N VAL A 260 -21.77 8.84 1.95
CA VAL A 260 -21.18 8.56 0.64
C VAL A 260 -21.56 9.67 -0.32
N SER A 261 -20.57 10.36 -0.88
CA SER A 261 -20.78 11.39 -1.91
C SER A 261 -20.99 10.75 -3.30
N GLU A 262 -21.61 11.53 -4.21
CA GLU A 262 -21.71 11.13 -5.61
C GLU A 262 -20.33 10.91 -6.25
N GLY A 263 -19.31 11.69 -5.84
CA GLY A 263 -17.94 11.54 -6.32
C GLY A 263 -17.34 10.21 -5.89
N LEU A 264 -17.50 9.81 -4.62
CA LEU A 264 -17.01 8.50 -4.16
C LEU A 264 -17.73 7.35 -4.87
N ASP A 265 -19.05 7.43 -5.01
CA ASP A 265 -19.81 6.41 -5.76
C ASP A 265 -19.32 6.33 -7.21
N ALA A 266 -19.14 7.47 -7.90
CA ALA A 266 -18.68 7.51 -9.28
C ALA A 266 -17.30 6.86 -9.46
N VAL A 267 -16.36 7.12 -8.53
CA VAL A 267 -15.02 6.53 -8.55
C VAL A 267 -15.09 5.00 -8.46
N ILE A 268 -15.89 4.48 -7.52
CA ILE A 268 -16.04 3.03 -7.34
C ILE A 268 -16.80 2.41 -8.51
N GLN A 269 -17.88 3.03 -9.00
CA GLN A 269 -18.65 2.54 -10.16
C GLN A 269 -17.78 2.46 -11.43
N LYS A 270 -16.89 3.44 -11.64
CA LYS A 270 -15.93 3.41 -12.76
C LYS A 270 -14.99 2.21 -12.66
N ALA A 271 -14.42 1.95 -11.49
CA ALA A 271 -13.56 0.77 -11.27
C ALA A 271 -14.32 -0.56 -11.56
N LEU A 272 -15.62 -0.60 -11.28
CA LEU A 272 -16.50 -1.77 -11.47
C LEU A 272 -17.11 -1.86 -12.87
N GLY A 273 -16.66 -1.09 -13.83
CA GLY A 273 -17.07 -1.17 -15.23
C GLY A 273 -16.94 -2.59 -15.78
N LYS A 274 -17.98 -3.06 -16.50
CA LYS A 274 -17.99 -4.45 -17.02
C LYS A 274 -16.91 -4.67 -18.08
N GLN A 275 -16.75 -3.71 -18.97
CA GLN A 275 -15.69 -3.72 -19.98
C GLN A 275 -14.41 -3.10 -19.42
N PRO A 276 -13.23 -3.74 -19.59
CA PRO A 276 -11.96 -3.18 -19.11
C PRO A 276 -11.71 -1.73 -19.57
N GLY A 277 -12.07 -1.40 -20.82
CA GLY A 277 -11.91 -0.05 -21.38
C GLY A 277 -12.82 1.02 -20.77
N SER A 278 -13.81 0.67 -19.95
CA SER A 278 -14.65 1.62 -19.22
C SER A 278 -14.15 1.94 -17.81
N ARG A 279 -13.06 1.26 -17.39
CA ARG A 279 -12.42 1.45 -16.09
C ARG A 279 -11.31 2.52 -16.15
N TYR A 280 -10.50 2.58 -15.12
CA TYR A 280 -9.24 3.32 -15.13
C TYR A 280 -8.23 2.58 -16.00
N ASN A 281 -7.43 3.33 -16.77
CA ASN A 281 -6.46 2.74 -17.70
C ASN A 281 -5.27 2.10 -16.96
N ASP A 282 -4.91 2.69 -15.84
CA ASP A 282 -3.81 2.22 -14.99
C ASP A 282 -4.05 2.53 -13.51
N TRP A 283 -3.12 2.06 -12.68
CA TRP A 283 -3.16 2.24 -11.24
C TRP A 283 -2.97 3.70 -10.80
N GLY A 284 -2.20 4.50 -11.57
CA GLY A 284 -1.98 5.92 -11.29
C GLY A 284 -3.27 6.72 -11.41
N GLU A 285 -4.05 6.52 -12.48
CA GLU A 285 -5.36 7.15 -12.64
C GLU A 285 -6.31 6.79 -11.49
N PHE A 286 -6.34 5.51 -11.06
CA PHE A 286 -7.21 5.08 -9.97
C PHE A 286 -6.76 5.65 -8.62
N ALA A 287 -5.47 5.61 -8.32
CA ALA A 287 -4.92 6.19 -7.10
C ALA A 287 -5.16 7.71 -7.04
N GLN A 288 -4.98 8.42 -8.17
CA GLN A 288 -5.27 9.84 -8.25
C GLN A 288 -6.76 10.14 -7.97
N ALA A 289 -7.67 9.41 -8.60
CA ALA A 289 -9.10 9.59 -8.36
C ALA A 289 -9.48 9.39 -6.88
N LEU A 290 -8.88 8.39 -6.20
CA LEU A 290 -9.08 8.17 -4.77
C LEU A 290 -8.51 9.32 -3.92
N SER A 291 -7.32 9.82 -4.22
CA SER A 291 -6.71 10.93 -3.47
C SER A 291 -7.44 12.26 -3.66
N GLU A 292 -7.99 12.49 -4.85
CA GLU A 292 -8.81 13.67 -5.14
C GLU A 292 -10.08 13.74 -4.30
N LEU A 293 -10.69 12.60 -3.95
CA LEU A 293 -11.85 12.56 -3.05
C LEU A 293 -11.53 13.15 -1.66
N VAL A 294 -10.32 12.97 -1.18
CA VAL A 294 -9.85 13.49 0.11
C VAL A 294 -9.56 14.99 -0.01
N THR A 295 -8.81 15.40 -1.03
CA THR A 295 -8.39 16.80 -1.23
C THR A 295 -9.54 17.72 -1.56
N THR A 296 -10.55 17.22 -2.28
CA THR A 296 -11.78 17.96 -2.64
C THR A 296 -12.91 17.82 -1.61
N GLN A 297 -12.63 17.23 -0.44
CA GLN A 297 -13.58 17.04 0.65
C GLN A 297 -14.85 16.26 0.26
N GLN A 298 -14.76 15.36 -0.73
CA GLN A 298 -15.83 14.46 -1.15
C GLN A 298 -16.03 13.30 -0.15
N VAL A 299 -15.14 13.15 0.81
CA VAL A 299 -15.23 12.20 1.90
C VAL A 299 -15.26 12.95 3.23
N PRO A 300 -16.20 12.66 4.14
CA PRO A 300 -16.24 13.29 5.45
C PRO A 300 -14.91 13.04 6.19
N ARG A 301 -14.24 14.10 6.66
CA ARG A 301 -13.09 13.95 7.55
C ARG A 301 -13.57 13.37 8.88
N GLY A 302 -13.05 12.18 9.18
CA GLY A 302 -13.41 11.43 10.36
C GLY A 302 -12.42 11.62 11.51
N GLN A 303 -12.03 10.54 12.12
CA GLN A 303 -11.20 10.51 13.34
C GLN A 303 -9.69 10.58 13.08
N PHE A 304 -9.25 10.72 11.83
CA PHE A 304 -7.82 10.73 11.52
C PHE A 304 -7.18 12.07 11.90
N GLN A 305 -6.40 12.09 12.96
CA GLN A 305 -5.75 13.30 13.49
C GLN A 305 -4.46 13.68 12.75
N GLY A 306 -4.14 13.04 11.61
CA GLY A 306 -2.91 13.26 10.83
C GLY A 306 -3.18 13.72 9.40
N VAL A 307 -2.10 14.02 8.67
CA VAL A 307 -2.14 14.18 7.21
C VAL A 307 -2.09 12.78 6.61
N LEU A 308 -3.06 12.44 5.76
CA LEU A 308 -3.12 11.16 5.07
C LEU A 308 -1.94 11.02 4.09
N ASP A 309 -1.49 9.80 3.84
CA ASP A 309 -0.41 9.55 2.89
C ASP A 309 -0.84 9.89 1.45
N SER A 310 -2.13 9.75 1.14
CA SER A 310 -2.73 10.23 -0.12
C SER A 310 -2.64 11.76 -0.27
N GLU A 311 -2.86 12.53 0.80
CA GLU A 311 -2.69 13.99 0.78
C GLU A 311 -1.22 14.38 0.59
N ARG A 312 -0.30 13.69 1.28
CA ARG A 312 1.15 13.89 1.12
C ARG A 312 1.60 13.61 -0.31
N PHE A 313 1.15 12.51 -0.87
CA PHE A 313 1.45 12.11 -2.24
C PHE A 313 0.97 13.15 -3.25
N THR A 314 -0.29 13.60 -3.12
CA THR A 314 -0.86 14.64 -3.99
C THR A 314 -0.06 15.94 -3.87
N LEU A 315 0.30 16.33 -2.64
CA LEU A 315 1.12 17.53 -2.42
C LEU A 315 2.49 17.41 -3.11
N LEU A 316 3.19 16.27 -2.98
CA LEU A 316 4.48 16.05 -3.66
C LEU A 316 4.38 16.24 -5.17
N ARG A 317 3.30 15.77 -5.81
CA ARG A 317 3.08 15.93 -7.26
C ARG A 317 2.94 17.39 -7.69
N THR A 318 2.55 18.29 -6.82
CA THR A 318 2.46 19.72 -7.12
C THR A 318 3.78 20.46 -6.97
N LEU A 319 4.78 19.87 -6.29
CA LEU A 319 6.04 20.51 -6.01
C LEU A 319 7.02 20.34 -7.17
N GLU A 320 7.53 21.44 -7.68
CA GLU A 320 8.45 21.46 -8.83
C GLU A 320 9.69 20.58 -8.61
N PHE A 321 10.19 20.51 -7.37
CA PHE A 321 11.34 19.67 -7.02
C PHE A 321 11.14 18.21 -7.41
N PHE A 322 9.91 17.70 -7.30
CA PHE A 322 9.53 16.32 -7.59
C PHE A 322 8.95 16.10 -8.98
N GLY A 323 8.97 17.10 -9.86
CA GLY A 323 8.31 17.05 -11.16
C GLY A 323 8.77 15.93 -12.12
N ASN A 324 9.94 15.33 -11.88
CA ASN A 324 10.46 14.20 -12.66
C ASN A 324 10.27 12.84 -11.95
N PHE A 325 9.74 12.83 -10.72
CA PHE A 325 9.54 11.60 -9.96
C PHE A 325 8.30 10.87 -10.45
N GLY A 326 8.42 9.57 -10.66
CA GLY A 326 7.27 8.70 -10.91
C GLY A 326 6.52 8.39 -9.61
N ASP A 327 5.37 7.77 -9.75
CA ASP A 327 4.51 7.43 -8.60
C ASP A 327 5.19 6.55 -7.56
N VAL A 328 6.08 5.64 -7.99
CA VAL A 328 6.86 4.77 -7.08
C VAL A 328 7.80 5.58 -6.21
N GLU A 329 8.56 6.45 -6.85
CA GLU A 329 9.57 7.27 -6.16
C GLU A 329 8.90 8.30 -5.25
N LEU A 330 7.78 8.89 -5.66
CA LEU A 330 6.98 9.75 -4.79
C LEU A 330 6.46 8.98 -3.57
N TRP A 331 6.04 7.73 -3.76
CA TRP A 331 5.58 6.90 -2.67
C TRP A 331 6.71 6.53 -1.70
N GLU A 332 7.92 6.26 -2.21
CA GLU A 332 9.11 6.10 -1.36
C GLU A 332 9.36 7.38 -0.52
N VAL A 333 9.23 8.55 -1.13
CA VAL A 333 9.38 9.85 -0.43
C VAL A 333 8.32 10.00 0.67
N VAL A 334 7.04 9.69 0.39
CA VAL A 334 5.96 9.76 1.40
C VAL A 334 6.31 8.97 2.66
N HIS A 335 6.85 7.76 2.49
CA HIS A 335 7.12 6.85 3.61
C HIS A 335 8.47 7.04 4.29
N ARG A 336 9.48 7.53 3.57
CA ARG A 336 10.85 7.64 4.11
C ARG A 336 11.19 9.03 4.62
N ALA A 337 10.54 10.06 4.10
CA ALA A 337 10.79 11.43 4.50
C ALA A 337 10.19 11.75 5.87
N LYS A 338 10.83 12.63 6.60
CA LYS A 338 10.29 13.17 7.84
C LYS A 338 9.50 14.43 7.55
N TRP A 339 8.19 14.40 7.80
CA TRP A 339 7.29 15.54 7.67
C TRP A 339 7.24 16.34 8.95
N GLN A 340 7.53 17.64 8.89
CA GLN A 340 7.62 18.52 10.05
C GLN A 340 6.85 19.82 9.81
N ARG A 341 6.17 20.30 10.85
CA ARG A 341 5.49 21.60 10.85
C ARG A 341 6.25 22.56 11.74
N PHE A 342 6.40 23.78 11.26
CA PHE A 342 7.08 24.86 11.96
C PHE A 342 6.18 26.07 12.04
N HIS A 343 6.28 26.78 13.17
CA HIS A 343 5.55 28.01 13.42
C HIS A 343 6.37 29.23 12.98
N PHE A 344 5.69 30.35 12.82
CA PHE A 344 6.31 31.65 12.57
C PHE A 344 7.47 31.91 13.54
N GLY A 345 8.58 32.44 13.02
CA GLY A 345 9.77 32.82 13.81
C GLY A 345 10.72 31.66 14.14
N HIS A 346 10.37 30.42 13.78
CA HIS A 346 11.27 29.26 13.99
C HIS A 346 12.46 29.33 13.05
N ALA A 347 13.69 29.18 13.59
CA ALA A 347 14.88 29.03 12.77
C ALA A 347 15.06 27.59 12.34
N LEU A 348 14.94 27.33 11.03
CA LEU A 348 15.26 26.01 10.47
C LEU A 348 16.75 25.71 10.54
N TYR A 349 17.57 26.73 10.26
CA TYR A 349 19.02 26.66 10.30
C TYR A 349 19.61 28.00 10.81
N ARG A 350 20.74 27.91 11.50
CA ARG A 350 21.53 29.06 11.88
C ARG A 350 22.89 29.03 11.20
N LYS A 351 23.40 30.22 10.84
CA LYS A 351 24.75 30.37 10.27
C LYS A 351 25.79 29.75 11.20
N GLY A 352 26.68 28.93 10.63
CA GLY A 352 27.75 28.26 11.35
C GLY A 352 27.41 26.92 11.97
N GLU A 353 26.12 26.52 12.05
CA GLU A 353 25.72 25.19 12.47
C GLU A 353 26.09 24.13 11.40
N GLU A 354 26.41 22.91 11.84
CA GLU A 354 26.71 21.79 10.95
C GLU A 354 25.44 21.32 10.26
N GLY A 355 25.48 21.24 8.91
CA GLY A 355 24.38 20.78 8.09
C GLY A 355 24.45 19.26 7.85
N SER A 356 23.57 18.52 8.51
CA SER A 356 23.42 17.06 8.32
C SER A 356 22.15 16.65 7.59
N SER A 357 21.27 17.61 7.24
CA SER A 357 20.01 17.37 6.58
C SER A 357 19.65 18.52 5.65
N PHE A 358 18.72 18.28 4.76
CA PHE A 358 18.08 19.33 3.97
C PHE A 358 16.56 19.22 4.08
N HIS A 359 15.87 20.32 3.81
CA HIS A 359 14.41 20.37 3.76
C HIS A 359 13.93 20.80 2.39
N ILE A 360 12.79 20.28 1.97
CA ILE A 360 12.01 20.77 0.85
C ILE A 360 10.76 21.40 1.43
N MET A 361 10.49 22.64 1.07
CA MET A 361 9.31 23.37 1.52
C MET A 361 8.07 22.76 0.85
N ALA A 362 7.20 22.13 1.64
CA ALA A 362 5.93 21.60 1.14
C ALA A 362 4.84 22.68 1.13
N GLN A 363 4.82 23.53 2.17
CA GLN A 363 3.90 24.67 2.34
C GLN A 363 4.54 25.75 3.17
N GLY A 364 4.05 27.00 3.07
CA GLY A 364 4.54 28.15 3.81
C GLY A 364 5.79 28.78 3.19
N GLU A 365 6.37 29.72 3.89
CA GLU A 365 7.51 30.51 3.42
C GLU A 365 8.60 30.65 4.49
N VAL A 366 9.84 30.80 4.00
CA VAL A 366 11.01 31.09 4.82
C VAL A 366 11.78 32.26 4.24
N GLU A 367 12.43 33.04 5.11
CA GLU A 367 13.39 34.06 4.72
C GLU A 367 14.81 33.61 5.03
N VAL A 368 15.72 33.95 4.12
CA VAL A 368 17.15 33.66 4.21
C VAL A 368 17.88 34.94 4.57
N PHE A 369 18.65 34.89 5.67
CA PHE A 369 19.44 36.02 6.15
C PHE A 369 20.95 35.71 6.08
N ARG A 370 21.73 36.70 5.62
CA ARG A 370 23.19 36.66 5.68
C ARG A 370 23.67 37.89 6.42
N ASP A 371 24.36 37.68 7.54
CA ASP A 371 24.88 38.76 8.39
C ASP A 371 23.79 39.78 8.79
N GLY A 372 22.61 39.26 9.14
CA GLY A 372 21.45 40.06 9.55
C GLY A 372 20.69 40.76 8.41
N LYS A 373 21.12 40.60 7.16
CA LYS A 373 20.42 41.16 5.99
C LYS A 373 19.62 40.05 5.27
N LYS A 374 18.34 40.32 4.97
CA LYS A 374 17.53 39.48 4.13
C LYS A 374 18.10 39.40 2.72
N VAL A 375 18.39 38.19 2.23
CA VAL A 375 18.98 37.95 0.92
C VAL A 375 18.02 37.21 -0.01
N ALA A 376 17.06 36.44 0.53
CA ALA A 376 16.06 35.73 -0.28
C ALA A 376 14.79 35.40 0.53
N GLN A 377 13.71 35.12 -0.17
CA GLN A 377 12.46 34.53 0.34
C GLN A 377 12.16 33.28 -0.48
N LEU A 378 11.86 32.18 0.19
CA LEU A 378 11.70 30.87 -0.43
C LEU A 378 10.36 30.26 0.00
N GLY A 379 9.57 29.81 -0.96
CA GLY A 379 8.26 29.21 -0.74
C GLY A 379 8.20 27.73 -1.10
N ALA A 380 6.98 27.20 -1.22
CA ALA A 380 6.73 25.81 -1.55
C ALA A 380 7.46 25.36 -2.83
N GLY A 381 7.94 24.12 -2.85
CA GLY A 381 8.70 23.52 -3.96
C GLY A 381 10.20 23.84 -3.93
N THR A 382 10.69 24.72 -3.03
CA THR A 382 12.11 25.04 -2.92
C THR A 382 12.82 24.18 -1.87
N SER A 383 14.12 23.91 -2.11
CA SER A 383 14.97 23.22 -1.13
C SER A 383 15.75 24.23 -0.28
N VAL A 384 16.04 23.87 0.96
CA VAL A 384 16.88 24.62 1.90
C VAL A 384 17.82 23.68 2.64
N GLY A 385 19.06 24.11 2.89
CA GLY A 385 20.09 23.32 3.55
C GLY A 385 20.85 22.35 2.66
N GLU A 386 20.47 22.22 1.40
CA GLU A 386 21.07 21.30 0.42
C GLU A 386 22.55 21.63 0.14
N MET A 387 22.95 22.89 0.22
CA MET A 387 24.36 23.29 -0.03
C MET A 387 25.29 22.67 1.03
N ALA A 388 24.90 22.68 2.30
CA ALA A 388 25.67 22.03 3.35
C ALA A 388 25.64 20.50 3.22
N TYR A 389 24.50 19.93 2.81
CA TYR A 389 24.36 18.50 2.56
C TYR A 389 25.24 18.01 1.39
N LEU A 390 25.29 18.76 0.28
CA LEU A 390 26.05 18.43 -0.92
C LEU A 390 27.53 18.81 -0.82
N ALA A 391 27.94 19.47 0.25
CA ALA A 391 29.31 19.99 0.38
C ALA A 391 30.37 18.89 0.39
N PRO A 392 31.44 19.03 -0.41
CA PRO A 392 32.49 18.02 -0.53
C PRO A 392 33.47 17.96 0.65
N SER A 393 33.51 18.99 1.52
CA SER A 393 34.43 19.07 2.65
C SER A 393 33.71 19.47 3.95
N ALA A 394 34.26 19.08 5.09
CA ALA A 394 33.69 19.38 6.40
C ALA A 394 33.55 20.89 6.66
N GLU A 395 34.47 21.73 6.13
CA GLU A 395 34.41 23.17 6.28
C GLU A 395 33.21 23.81 5.59
N LEU A 396 32.82 23.25 4.43
CA LEU A 396 31.65 23.69 3.65
C LEU A 396 30.33 23.08 4.13
N LYS A 397 30.36 22.08 5.03
CA LYS A 397 29.16 21.50 5.63
C LYS A 397 28.45 22.40 6.64
N LYS A 398 28.98 23.59 6.92
CA LYS A 398 28.32 24.55 7.79
C LYS A 398 27.34 25.42 7.02
N HIS A 399 26.19 25.68 7.62
CA HIS A 399 25.21 26.60 7.06
C HIS A 399 25.80 28.02 6.92
N SER A 400 25.68 28.59 5.72
CA SER A 400 26.24 29.94 5.42
C SER A 400 25.27 31.07 5.74
N THR A 401 24.03 30.77 6.08
CA THR A 401 22.91 31.69 6.28
C THR A 401 22.00 31.23 7.41
N ASP A 402 21.25 32.16 8.01
CA ASP A 402 20.11 31.83 8.85
C ASP A 402 18.87 31.65 7.96
N ILE A 403 18.03 30.67 8.28
CA ILE A 403 16.76 30.43 7.57
C ILE A 403 15.65 30.44 8.60
N ILE A 404 14.73 31.39 8.47
CA ILE A 404 13.68 31.67 9.46
C ILE A 404 12.32 31.53 8.79
N VAL A 405 11.42 30.82 9.45
CA VAL A 405 10.03 30.63 9.01
C VAL A 405 9.26 31.94 9.18
N THR A 406 8.68 32.44 8.09
CA THR A 406 7.88 33.69 8.06
C THR A 406 6.39 33.46 7.88
N GLU A 407 5.98 32.25 7.47
CA GLU A 407 4.61 31.76 7.51
C GLU A 407 4.60 30.33 8.03
N PRO A 408 3.53 29.88 8.72
CA PRO A 408 3.45 28.50 9.19
C PRO A 408 3.82 27.54 8.07
N ALA A 409 4.90 26.79 8.25
CA ALA A 409 5.50 25.99 7.18
C ALA A 409 5.41 24.50 7.47
N THR A 410 5.18 23.73 6.42
CA THR A 410 5.39 22.27 6.41
C THR A 410 6.59 21.97 5.55
N THR A 411 7.53 21.17 6.07
CA THR A 411 8.71 20.74 5.32
C THR A 411 8.83 19.23 5.27
N ILE A 412 9.53 18.78 4.23
CA ILE A 412 9.90 17.39 4.00
C ILE A 412 11.41 17.32 4.18
N SER A 413 11.88 16.66 5.23
CA SER A 413 13.31 16.60 5.55
C SER A 413 13.91 15.23 5.30
N PHE A 414 15.18 15.24 4.88
CA PHE A 414 15.99 14.06 4.64
C PHE A 414 17.35 14.19 5.30
N THR A 415 17.81 13.08 5.86
CA THR A 415 19.21 12.87 6.25
C THR A 415 19.92 11.98 5.20
N PRO A 416 21.28 11.91 5.21
CA PRO A 416 22.01 10.98 4.34
C PRO A 416 21.55 9.52 4.49
N GLU A 417 21.30 9.10 5.74
CA GLU A 417 20.88 7.73 6.06
C GLU A 417 19.50 7.42 5.47
N MET A 418 18.57 8.39 5.52
CA MET A 418 17.24 8.23 4.92
C MET A 418 17.33 8.10 3.40
N LEU A 419 18.18 8.90 2.74
CA LEU A 419 18.37 8.82 1.30
C LEU A 419 19.01 7.49 0.88
N LEU A 420 19.93 6.93 1.67
CA LEU A 420 20.51 5.62 1.39
C LEU A 420 19.48 4.47 1.42
N GLN A 421 18.36 4.66 2.11
CA GLN A 421 17.28 3.69 2.16
C GLN A 421 16.33 3.76 0.96
N LEU A 422 16.44 4.81 0.13
CA LEU A 422 15.66 4.94 -1.09
C LEU A 422 16.24 4.06 -2.20
N SER A 423 15.42 3.72 -3.19
CA SER A 423 15.88 3.02 -4.39
C SER A 423 16.94 3.82 -5.14
N ALA A 424 17.76 3.12 -5.95
CA ALA A 424 18.80 3.78 -6.76
C ALA A 424 18.20 4.82 -7.71
N ASN A 425 17.03 4.51 -8.30
CA ASN A 425 16.32 5.41 -9.19
C ASN A 425 15.85 6.67 -8.46
N CYS A 426 15.22 6.49 -7.29
CA CYS A 426 14.77 7.62 -6.47
C CYS A 426 15.95 8.55 -6.07
N ARG A 427 17.09 7.98 -5.64
CA ARG A 427 18.30 8.77 -5.34
C ARG A 427 18.83 9.53 -6.56
N HIS A 428 18.81 8.90 -7.73
CA HIS A 428 19.23 9.57 -8.98
C HIS A 428 18.34 10.79 -9.27
N LEU A 429 17.04 10.67 -9.15
CA LEU A 429 16.10 11.78 -9.34
C LEU A 429 16.29 12.92 -8.32
N PHE A 430 16.66 12.60 -7.07
CA PHE A 430 17.08 13.64 -6.12
C PHE A 430 18.29 14.42 -6.60
N HIS A 431 19.34 13.73 -7.11
CA HIS A 431 20.53 14.39 -7.64
C HIS A 431 20.18 15.29 -8.85
N ASP A 432 19.36 14.82 -9.77
CA ASP A 432 18.90 15.61 -10.91
C ASP A 432 18.14 16.86 -10.49
N SER A 433 17.26 16.73 -9.50
CA SER A 433 16.51 17.87 -8.97
C SER A 433 17.43 18.89 -8.28
N PHE A 434 18.42 18.46 -7.52
CA PHE A 434 19.41 19.35 -6.93
C PHE A 434 20.23 20.09 -7.99
N ILE A 435 20.68 19.39 -9.02
CA ILE A 435 21.41 20.03 -10.15
C ILE A 435 20.56 21.15 -10.75
N LYS A 436 19.28 20.91 -11.03
CA LYS A 436 18.36 21.92 -11.57
C LYS A 436 18.22 23.13 -10.62
N VAL A 437 18.05 22.87 -9.34
CA VAL A 437 17.97 23.95 -8.33
C VAL A 437 19.25 24.77 -8.29
N LEU A 438 20.41 24.13 -8.26
CA LEU A 438 21.72 24.82 -8.21
C LEU A 438 22.00 25.63 -9.47
N VAL A 439 21.68 25.09 -10.66
CA VAL A 439 21.83 25.81 -11.94
C VAL A 439 20.95 27.06 -11.96
N ARG A 440 19.69 26.99 -11.53
CA ARG A 440 18.80 28.16 -11.46
C ARG A 440 19.32 29.21 -10.49
N ARG A 441 19.78 28.79 -9.31
CA ARG A 441 20.34 29.73 -8.30
C ARG A 441 21.59 30.42 -8.82
N LEU A 442 22.48 29.68 -9.52
CA LEU A 442 23.67 30.25 -10.14
C LEU A 442 23.29 31.26 -11.23
N HIS A 443 22.32 30.93 -12.08
CA HIS A 443 21.84 31.83 -13.11
C HIS A 443 21.25 33.12 -12.53
N SER A 444 20.38 33.01 -11.52
CA SER A 444 19.80 34.16 -10.83
C SER A 444 20.86 35.02 -10.14
N ALA A 445 21.88 34.39 -9.55
CA ALA A 445 22.99 35.13 -8.93
C ALA A 445 23.83 35.91 -9.98
N HIS A 446 24.07 35.32 -11.16
CA HIS A 446 24.76 35.99 -12.28
C HIS A 446 23.94 37.18 -12.78
N GLU A 447 22.62 37.06 -12.93
CA GLU A 447 21.75 38.16 -13.35
C GLU A 447 21.76 39.31 -12.34
N GLN A 448 21.73 39.00 -11.03
CA GLN A 448 21.81 40.02 -9.98
C GLN A 448 23.18 40.78 -9.98
N LEU A 449 24.26 40.07 -10.29
CA LEU A 449 25.59 40.68 -10.41
C LEU A 449 25.74 41.51 -11.69
N ALA A 450 25.10 41.06 -12.80
CA ALA A 450 25.16 41.78 -14.08
C ALA A 450 24.29 43.06 -14.06
N HIS A 451 23.24 43.11 -13.24
CA HIS A 451 22.34 44.25 -13.11
C HIS A 451 22.21 44.68 -11.65
N PRO A 452 23.26 45.26 -11.05
CA PRO A 452 23.17 45.78 -9.70
C PRO A 452 22.09 46.86 -9.68
N ARG A 453 20.99 46.62 -8.94
CA ARG A 453 19.95 47.64 -8.73
C ARG A 453 20.63 48.89 -8.17
N ARG A 454 20.64 49.97 -8.96
CA ARG A 454 20.99 51.29 -8.48
C ARG A 454 20.00 51.65 -7.38
N ILE A 455 20.43 51.58 -6.14
CA ILE A 455 19.72 52.15 -5.01
C ILE A 455 19.87 53.67 -5.17
N PHE A 456 18.80 54.31 -5.63
CA PHE A 456 18.59 55.74 -5.51
C PHE A 456 17.73 55.99 -4.28
#